data_2c81595e988f3804af9784d6b5413373
#
_entry.id   2c81595e988f3804af9784d6b5413373
#
_cell.length_a   1.000
_cell.length_b   1.000
_cell.length_c   1.000
_cell.angle_alpha   90.00
_cell.angle_beta   90.00
_cell.angle_gamma   90.00
#
_symmetry.space_group_name_H-M   'P 1'
#
loop_
_entity.id
_entity.type
_entity.pdbx_description
1 polymer ?
#
loop_
_entity_poly.entity_id
_entity_poly.type
_entity_poly.pdbx_seq_one_letter_code
_entity_poly.pdbx_strand_id
1 'polypeptide(L)'
;MTTDIKGVHFEISKRTRDYIDKKLPRLGFAEDLVTDLLLAFSREKSLYHLDATVNFRWGSSTHIHVENFKLTEGIDALFDKLEPKIEKEKEKVKDHHKRAPAAPPEE
;
A
#
# COMPACT_ATOMS: atom_id res chain seq x y z
N MET A 1 7.64 -10.33 0.99
CA MET A 1 7.22 -9.04 0.42
C MET A 1 8.43 -8.19 0.10
N THR A 2 8.52 -7.76 -1.12
CA THR A 2 9.60 -6.86 -1.55
C THR A 2 9.06 -5.43 -1.54
N THR A 3 9.78 -4.52 -0.91
CA THR A 3 9.34 -3.13 -0.83
C THR A 3 10.29 -2.26 -1.64
N ASP A 4 9.72 -1.44 -2.50
CA ASP A 4 10.50 -0.53 -3.31
C ASP A 4 9.96 0.89 -3.10
N ILE A 5 10.86 1.83 -2.87
CA ILE A 5 10.49 3.22 -2.61
C ILE A 5 11.15 4.08 -3.67
N LYS A 6 10.34 4.85 -4.38
CA LYS A 6 10.82 5.62 -5.51
C LYS A 6 10.38 7.07 -5.41
N GLY A 7 11.26 7.99 -5.75
CA GLY A 7 10.91 9.40 -5.87
C GLY A 7 10.86 9.76 -7.34
N VAL A 8 9.78 10.43 -7.76
CA VAL A 8 9.62 10.87 -9.14
C VAL A 8 9.82 12.37 -9.15
N HIS A 9 10.95 12.81 -9.70
CA HIS A 9 11.36 14.22 -9.66
C HIS A 9 11.37 14.74 -8.23
N PHE A 10 11.72 13.85 -7.30
CA PHE A 10 11.68 14.15 -5.89
C PHE A 10 12.64 13.19 -5.19
N GLU A 11 13.53 13.72 -4.39
CA GLU A 11 14.53 12.90 -3.73
C GLU A 11 14.04 12.46 -2.37
N ILE A 12 14.06 11.15 -2.13
CA ILE A 12 13.63 10.60 -0.85
C ILE A 12 14.79 10.63 0.13
N SER A 13 14.64 11.39 1.21
CA SER A 13 15.69 11.52 2.19
C SER A 13 15.79 10.25 3.04
N LYS A 14 16.93 10.10 3.71
CA LYS A 14 17.12 8.97 4.60
C LYS A 14 16.10 9.02 5.74
N ARG A 15 15.80 10.21 6.22
CA ARG A 15 14.81 10.38 7.28
C ARG A 15 13.44 9.85 6.85
N THR A 16 13.06 10.15 5.62
CA THR A 16 11.79 9.67 5.09
C THR A 16 11.80 8.15 4.95
N ARG A 17 12.89 7.59 4.45
CA ARG A 17 13.00 6.14 4.35
C ARG A 17 12.91 5.48 5.71
N ASP A 18 13.57 6.06 6.69
CA ASP A 18 13.53 5.52 8.05
C ASP A 18 12.11 5.56 8.62
N TYR A 19 11.40 6.63 8.31
CA TYR A 19 10.03 6.77 8.77
C TYR A 19 9.13 5.70 8.16
N ILE A 20 9.31 5.44 6.87
CA ILE A 20 8.56 4.40 6.19
C ILE A 20 8.93 3.03 6.76
N ASP A 21 10.20 2.79 7.00
CA ASP A 21 10.66 1.52 7.56
C ASP A 21 10.01 1.24 8.90
N LYS A 22 9.75 2.26 9.68
CA LYS A 22 9.09 2.10 10.97
C LYS A 22 7.62 1.74 10.81
N LYS A 23 7.03 2.10 9.68
CA LYS A 23 5.61 1.81 9.43
C LYS A 23 5.40 0.44 8.79
N LEU A 24 6.41 -0.07 8.10
CA LEU A 24 6.27 -1.34 7.38
C LEU A 24 5.80 -2.51 8.24
N PRO A 25 6.22 -2.62 9.50
CA PRO A 25 5.73 -3.72 10.33
C PRO A 25 4.21 -3.76 10.50
N ARG A 26 3.53 -2.65 10.26
CA ARG A 26 2.06 -2.63 10.30
C ARG A 26 1.47 -3.55 9.24
N LEU A 27 2.23 -3.86 8.20
CA LEU A 27 1.77 -4.72 7.12
C LEU A 27 2.29 -6.14 7.26
N GLY A 28 2.89 -6.45 8.42
CA GLY A 28 3.46 -7.78 8.64
C GLY A 28 2.45 -8.90 8.53
N PHE A 29 1.18 -8.62 8.83
CA PHE A 29 0.13 -9.62 8.73
C PHE A 29 -0.06 -10.11 7.28
N ALA A 30 0.41 -9.34 6.32
CA ALA A 30 0.23 -9.66 4.91
C ALA A 30 1.53 -10.03 4.20
N GLU A 31 2.58 -10.23 4.94
CA GLU A 31 3.88 -10.49 4.36
C GLU A 31 3.88 -11.69 3.41
N ASP A 32 3.11 -12.70 3.73
CA ASP A 32 3.03 -13.90 2.88
C ASP A 32 2.07 -13.74 1.73
N LEU A 33 1.27 -12.68 1.72
CA LEU A 33 0.24 -12.49 0.73
C LEU A 33 0.65 -11.51 -0.37
N VAL A 34 1.59 -10.65 -0.06
CA VAL A 34 2.02 -9.58 -0.96
C VAL A 34 3.39 -9.93 -1.53
N THR A 35 3.49 -9.93 -2.85
CA THR A 35 4.80 -10.15 -3.47
C THR A 35 5.59 -8.85 -3.51
N ASP A 36 4.93 -7.75 -3.88
CA ASP A 36 5.60 -6.46 -3.98
C ASP A 36 4.76 -5.34 -3.40
N LEU A 37 5.42 -4.43 -2.74
CA LEU A 37 4.82 -3.16 -2.31
C LEU A 37 5.65 -2.05 -2.93
N LEU A 38 5.06 -1.30 -3.85
CA LEU A 38 5.76 -0.25 -4.57
C LEU A 38 5.23 1.10 -4.10
N LEU A 39 6.12 1.92 -3.58
CA LEU A 39 5.76 3.24 -3.08
C LEU A 39 6.41 4.29 -3.97
N ALA A 40 5.62 5.19 -4.51
CA ALA A 40 6.13 6.25 -5.38
C ALA A 40 5.69 7.60 -4.82
N PHE A 41 6.63 8.49 -4.69
CA PHE A 41 6.37 9.81 -4.13
C PHE A 41 6.78 10.89 -5.12
N SER A 42 5.96 11.93 -5.21
CA SER A 42 6.31 13.08 -6.01
C SER A 42 5.82 14.32 -5.29
N ARG A 43 6.21 15.47 -5.78
CA ARG A 43 5.82 16.73 -5.18
C ARG A 43 5.49 17.71 -6.27
N GLU A 44 4.37 18.38 -6.11
CA GLU A 44 3.97 19.42 -7.05
C GLU A 44 3.71 20.66 -6.23
N LYS A 45 4.56 21.65 -6.37
CA LYS A 45 4.52 22.84 -5.54
C LYS A 45 4.70 22.41 -4.10
N SER A 46 3.75 22.67 -3.22
CA SER A 46 3.89 22.25 -1.83
C SER A 46 3.06 21.01 -1.51
N LEU A 47 2.47 20.41 -2.52
CA LEU A 47 1.62 19.24 -2.31
C LEU A 47 2.39 17.96 -2.64
N TYR A 48 2.39 17.02 -1.71
CA TYR A 48 3.01 15.73 -1.94
C TYR A 48 1.98 14.74 -2.46
N HIS A 49 2.38 13.95 -3.46
CA HIS A 49 1.56 12.88 -4.01
C HIS A 49 2.21 11.57 -3.63
N LEU A 50 1.46 10.70 -3.00
CA LEU A 50 1.97 9.41 -2.54
C LEU A 50 1.12 8.32 -3.16
N ASP A 51 1.79 7.38 -3.82
CA ASP A 51 1.12 6.27 -4.47
C ASP A 51 1.66 4.97 -3.92
N ALA A 52 0.79 4.02 -3.69
CA ALA A 52 1.18 2.69 -3.26
C ALA A 52 0.52 1.68 -4.17
N THR A 53 1.32 0.76 -4.71
CA THR A 53 0.81 -0.34 -5.51
C THR A 53 1.16 -1.62 -4.78
N VAL A 54 0.16 -2.46 -4.55
CA VAL A 54 0.34 -3.73 -3.87
C VAL A 54 0.06 -4.84 -4.86
N ASN A 55 1.04 -5.71 -5.07
CA ASN A 55 0.88 -6.86 -5.94
C ASN A 55 0.75 -8.09 -5.07
N PHE A 56 -0.33 -8.84 -5.24
CA PHE A 56 -0.61 -10.02 -4.44
C PHE A 56 -0.13 -11.29 -5.14
N ARG A 57 0.17 -12.31 -4.34
CA ARG A 57 0.67 -13.57 -4.89
C ARG A 57 -0.29 -14.26 -5.83
N TRP A 58 -1.55 -13.96 -5.76
CA TRP A 58 -2.54 -14.57 -6.66
C TRP A 58 -2.75 -13.76 -7.94
N GLY A 59 -1.90 -12.79 -8.18
CA GLY A 59 -1.90 -12.09 -9.46
C GLY A 59 -2.69 -10.80 -9.53
N SER A 60 -3.44 -10.46 -8.51
CA SER A 60 -4.16 -9.20 -8.54
C SER A 60 -3.31 -8.10 -7.93
N SER A 61 -3.71 -6.86 -8.15
CA SER A 61 -3.02 -5.73 -7.54
C SER A 61 -4.03 -4.67 -7.16
N THR A 62 -3.61 -3.80 -6.25
CA THR A 62 -4.45 -2.69 -5.83
C THR A 62 -3.58 -1.45 -5.73
N HIS A 63 -4.19 -0.30 -5.89
CA HIS A 63 -3.47 0.96 -5.91
C HIS A 63 -4.16 1.98 -5.01
N ILE A 64 -3.36 2.72 -4.25
CA ILE A 64 -3.87 3.74 -3.34
C ILE A 64 -3.11 5.02 -3.60
N HIS A 65 -3.82 6.13 -3.65
CA HIS A 65 -3.24 7.45 -3.85
C HIS A 65 -3.62 8.36 -2.71
N VAL A 66 -2.64 9.09 -2.19
CA VAL A 66 -2.85 10.05 -1.11
C VAL A 66 -2.15 11.34 -1.47
N GLU A 67 -2.76 12.47 -1.13
CA GLU A 67 -2.14 13.78 -1.29
C GLU A 67 -2.13 14.46 0.07
N ASN A 68 -1.05 15.16 0.37
CA ASN A 68 -0.96 15.87 1.64
C ASN A 68 0.11 16.95 1.53
N PHE A 69 -0.09 18.04 2.24
CA PHE A 69 0.90 19.11 2.26
C PHE A 69 2.07 18.77 3.18
N LYS A 70 1.92 17.76 4.02
CA LYS A 70 2.99 17.29 4.89
C LYS A 70 3.32 15.85 4.57
N LEU A 71 4.59 15.60 4.31
CA LEU A 71 5.01 14.27 3.87
C LEU A 71 4.76 13.19 4.91
N THR A 72 5.10 13.44 6.17
CA THR A 72 4.90 12.45 7.21
C THR A 72 3.43 12.13 7.41
N GLU A 73 2.58 13.15 7.38
CA GLU A 73 1.14 12.94 7.50
C GLU A 73 0.61 12.16 6.30
N GLY A 74 1.17 12.43 5.13
CA GLY A 74 0.80 11.70 3.93
C GLY A 74 1.17 10.22 4.04
N ILE A 75 2.34 9.94 4.58
CA ILE A 75 2.79 8.56 4.77
C ILE A 75 1.86 7.86 5.78
N ASP A 76 1.52 8.53 6.87
CA ASP A 76 0.60 7.96 7.85
C ASP A 76 -0.75 7.64 7.21
N ALA A 77 -1.27 8.58 6.44
CA ALA A 77 -2.55 8.39 5.76
C ALA A 77 -2.48 7.24 4.76
N LEU A 78 -1.35 7.12 4.08
CA LEU A 78 -1.16 6.05 3.10
C LEU A 78 -1.23 4.69 3.78
N PHE A 79 -0.53 4.52 4.90
CA PHE A 79 -0.56 3.26 5.63
C PHE A 79 -1.91 3.01 6.27
N ASP A 80 -2.59 4.07 6.72
CA ASP A 80 -3.93 3.95 7.28
C ASP A 80 -4.92 3.42 6.24
N LYS A 81 -4.68 3.69 4.97
CA LYS A 81 -5.52 3.17 3.89
C LYS A 81 -5.05 1.81 3.40
N LEU A 82 -3.75 1.56 3.48
CA LEU A 82 -3.19 0.29 3.04
C LEU A 82 -3.67 -0.87 3.88
N GLU A 83 -3.65 -0.72 5.19
CA GLU A 83 -4.03 -1.81 6.09
C GLU A 83 -5.41 -2.36 5.78
N PRO A 84 -6.46 -1.53 5.80
CA PRO A 84 -7.80 -2.05 5.55
C PRO A 84 -7.98 -2.55 4.12
N LYS A 85 -7.27 -1.95 3.18
CA LYS A 85 -7.37 -2.39 1.79
C LYS A 85 -6.80 -3.78 1.60
N ILE A 86 -5.65 -4.04 2.21
CA ILE A 86 -5.02 -5.35 2.15
C ILE A 86 -5.85 -6.37 2.91
N GLU A 87 -6.38 -5.98 4.06
CA GLU A 87 -7.27 -6.85 4.83
C GLU A 87 -8.47 -7.27 4.00
N LYS A 88 -9.04 -6.32 3.29
CA LYS A 88 -10.19 -6.58 2.46
C LYS A 88 -9.87 -7.56 1.34
N GLU A 89 -8.73 -7.40 0.71
CA GLU A 89 -8.31 -8.32 -0.34
C GLU A 89 -8.06 -9.70 0.19
N LYS A 90 -7.47 -9.77 1.38
CA LYS A 90 -7.24 -11.03 2.04
C LYS A 90 -8.55 -11.74 2.34
N GLU A 91 -9.53 -11.00 2.84
CA GLU A 91 -10.84 -11.53 3.14
C GLU A 91 -11.55 -12.05 1.89
N LYS A 92 -11.40 -11.33 0.81
CA LYS A 92 -12.01 -11.73 -0.46
C LYS A 92 -11.49 -13.08 -0.92
N VAL A 93 -10.20 -13.26 -0.85
CA VAL A 93 -9.57 -14.51 -1.28
C VAL A 93 -10.02 -15.64 -0.37
N LYS A 94 -10.06 -15.37 0.92
CA LYS A 94 -10.47 -16.37 1.88
C LYS A 94 -11.92 -16.78 1.68
N ASP A 95 -12.78 -15.78 1.49
CA ASP A 95 -14.19 -16.05 1.25
C ASP A 95 -14.39 -16.80 -0.04
N HIS A 96 -13.73 -16.37 -1.08
CA HIS A 96 -13.83 -16.99 -2.38
C HIS A 96 -13.40 -18.45 -2.30
N HIS A 97 -12.36 -18.69 -1.57
CA HIS A 97 -11.83 -20.02 -1.39
C HIS A 97 -12.82 -20.90 -0.63
N LYS A 98 -13.49 -20.34 0.35
CA LYS A 98 -14.42 -21.08 1.12
C LYS A 98 -15.71 -21.33 0.45
N ARG A 99 -16.21 -20.35 -0.24
CA ARG A 99 -17.53 -20.41 -0.76
C ARG A 99 -17.62 -20.83 -2.16
N ALA A 100 -16.64 -21.05 -2.74
CA ALA A 100 -16.73 -21.50 -4.09
C ALA A 100 -17.61 -20.62 -4.89
N PRO A 101 -18.42 -21.03 -5.57
CA PRO A 101 -19.10 -20.27 -6.57
C PRO A 101 -20.10 -19.32 -6.10
N ALA A 102 -20.40 -19.27 -5.07
CA ALA A 102 -21.51 -18.52 -4.73
C ALA A 102 -21.25 -17.16 -4.87
N ALA A 103 -20.99 -16.58 -4.72
CA ALA A 103 -20.93 -15.44 -4.82
C ALA A 103 -21.21 -14.37 -5.00
N PRO A 104 -21.38 -13.79 -5.01
CA PRO A 104 -21.79 -12.82 -5.49
C PRO A 104 -21.38 -11.66 -5.12
N PRO A 105 -21.18 -11.16 -5.09
CA PRO A 105 -20.89 -10.33 -4.84
C PRO A 105 -21.13 -9.20 -4.57
N GLU A 106 -21.10 -8.93 -4.31
CA GLU A 106 -21.14 -8.03 -4.19
C GLU A 106 -20.90 -7.30 -4.38
N GLU A 107 -20.65 -7.14 -4.41
CA GLU A 107 -20.30 -6.58 -4.69
C GLU A 107 -20.29 -6.13 -4.84
#